data_4bdf0a15cc43e46759a910b8b85b2da9
#
_entry.id   4bdf0a15cc43e46759a910b8b85b2da9
#
_cell.length_a   1.000
_cell.length_b   1.000
_cell.length_c   1.000
_cell.angle_alpha   90.00
_cell.angle_beta   90.00
_cell.angle_gamma   90.00
#
_symmetry.space_group_name_H-M   'P 1'
#
loop_
_entity.id
_entity.type
_entity.pdbx_description
1 polymer ?
#
loop_
_entity_poly.entity_id
_entity_poly.type
_entity_poly.pdbx_seq_one_letter_code
_entity_poly.pdbx_strand_id
1 'polypeptide(L)'
;RNASLAGQGHIRKTQQQSREAYAAMLAEKAEPVLQHWIDRCLNETLLTPRAAYGYFPAGREGNSLKVFDINREQQLGQFDLPRQRSGNRYCIADYFMDLTGDGAPLDVLPMQAVTMGERASAVAQELFKGDQYSDYLYFHGLAVQMAEALAEWVHARVRHEPVSYTHLRAHETQPY
;
A
#
# COMPACT_ATOMS: atom_id res chain seq x y z
N ARG A 1 24.06 -47.08 -2.32
CA ARG A 1 23.57 -45.70 -2.71
C ARG A 1 22.03 -45.61 -2.67
N ASN A 2 21.36 -45.75 -1.52
CA ASN A 2 19.89 -45.56 -1.42
C ASN A 2 19.41 -44.96 -0.08
N ALA A 3 20.28 -44.24 0.64
CA ALA A 3 19.93 -43.63 1.93
C ALA A 3 19.43 -42.16 1.85
N SER A 4 19.46 -41.54 0.66
CA SER A 4 19.21 -40.07 0.55
C SER A 4 17.74 -39.68 0.27
N LEU A 5 16.87 -40.61 -0.14
CA LEU A 5 15.48 -40.27 -0.53
C LEU A 5 14.47 -40.44 0.62
N ALA A 6 14.76 -41.23 1.63
CA ALA A 6 13.86 -41.41 2.76
C ALA A 6 13.79 -40.19 3.70
N GLY A 7 14.89 -39.46 3.84
CA GLY A 7 14.96 -38.28 4.69
C GLY A 7 14.16 -37.08 4.18
N GLN A 8 14.13 -36.85 2.87
CA GLN A 8 13.40 -35.73 2.28
C GLN A 8 11.85 -35.88 2.36
N GLY A 9 11.35 -37.12 2.28
CA GLY A 9 9.92 -37.41 2.43
C GLY A 9 9.43 -37.16 3.86
N HIS A 10 10.25 -37.43 4.85
CA HIS A 10 9.90 -37.26 6.27
C HIS A 10 9.89 -35.78 6.66
N ILE A 11 10.87 -34.99 6.20
CA ILE A 11 10.94 -33.53 6.41
C ILE A 11 9.74 -32.83 5.76
N ARG A 12 9.33 -33.21 4.56
CA ARG A 12 8.15 -32.63 3.90
C ARG A 12 6.85 -32.92 4.66
N LYS A 13 6.65 -34.14 5.14
CA LYS A 13 5.47 -34.51 5.95
C LYS A 13 5.43 -33.72 7.27
N THR A 14 6.55 -33.56 7.95
CA THR A 14 6.65 -32.83 9.21
C THR A 14 6.35 -31.34 9.01
N GLN A 15 6.82 -30.72 7.90
CA GLN A 15 6.51 -29.34 7.56
C GLN A 15 5.03 -29.15 7.20
N GLN A 16 4.41 -30.09 6.53
CA GLN A 16 3.00 -30.03 6.17
C GLN A 16 2.11 -30.18 7.41
N GLN A 17 2.41 -31.13 8.30
CA GLN A 17 1.72 -31.33 9.58
C GLN A 17 1.85 -30.08 10.47
N SER A 18 3.02 -29.40 10.48
CA SER A 18 3.19 -28.15 11.22
C SER A 18 2.38 -26.98 10.63
N ARG A 19 2.20 -26.93 9.31
CA ARG A 19 1.36 -25.93 8.64
C ARG A 19 -0.12 -26.16 8.93
N GLU A 20 -0.58 -27.40 8.88
CA GLU A 20 -1.97 -27.76 9.18
C GLU A 20 -2.32 -27.48 10.65
N ALA A 21 -1.44 -27.82 11.58
CA ALA A 21 -1.60 -27.50 13.00
C ALA A 21 -1.61 -25.99 13.26
N TYR A 22 -0.75 -25.25 12.57
CA TYR A 22 -0.72 -23.79 12.65
C TYR A 22 -2.00 -23.17 12.08
N ALA A 23 -2.47 -23.64 10.93
CA ALA A 23 -3.72 -23.21 10.33
C ALA A 23 -4.93 -23.47 11.25
N ALA A 24 -4.99 -24.65 11.86
CA ALA A 24 -6.04 -24.99 12.82
C ALA A 24 -6.00 -24.08 14.06
N MET A 25 -4.82 -23.79 14.58
CA MET A 25 -4.65 -22.87 15.71
C MET A 25 -5.09 -21.43 15.34
N LEU A 26 -4.78 -20.96 14.11
CA LEU A 26 -5.24 -19.66 13.64
C LEU A 26 -6.76 -19.60 13.52
N ALA A 27 -7.38 -20.64 12.92
CA ALA A 27 -8.84 -20.71 12.79
C ALA A 27 -9.53 -20.74 14.16
N GLU A 28 -8.97 -21.46 15.14
CA GLU A 28 -9.57 -21.55 16.47
C GLU A 28 -9.40 -20.28 17.30
N LYS A 29 -8.22 -19.62 17.21
CA LYS A 29 -7.87 -18.53 18.14
C LYS A 29 -7.89 -17.14 17.52
N ALA A 30 -7.45 -17.00 16.27
CA ALA A 30 -7.30 -15.71 15.63
C ALA A 30 -8.54 -15.28 14.85
N GLU A 31 -9.20 -16.20 14.14
CA GLU A 31 -10.41 -15.86 13.36
C GLU A 31 -11.55 -15.30 14.22
N PRO A 32 -11.90 -15.82 15.39
CA PRO A 32 -12.95 -15.25 16.21
C PRO A 32 -12.65 -13.82 16.67
N VAL A 33 -11.38 -13.52 16.98
CA VAL A 33 -10.95 -12.19 17.38
C VAL A 33 -11.01 -11.22 16.20
N LEU A 34 -10.56 -11.66 15.04
CA LEU A 34 -10.64 -10.87 13.80
C LEU A 34 -12.10 -10.57 13.46
N GLN A 35 -12.99 -11.57 13.52
CA GLN A 35 -14.42 -11.38 13.24
C GLN A 35 -15.05 -10.42 14.23
N HIS A 36 -14.73 -10.52 15.51
CA HIS A 36 -15.17 -9.57 16.52
C HIS A 36 -14.82 -8.12 16.15
N TRP A 37 -13.58 -7.87 15.73
CA TRP A 37 -13.16 -6.52 15.34
C TRP A 37 -13.79 -6.06 14.02
N ILE A 38 -14.01 -6.97 13.05
CA ILE A 38 -14.75 -6.66 11.82
C ILE A 38 -16.18 -6.23 12.17
N ASP A 39 -16.88 -6.99 12.99
CA ASP A 39 -18.26 -6.71 13.40
C ASP A 39 -18.34 -5.37 14.14
N ARG A 40 -17.40 -5.07 15.02
CA ARG A 40 -17.30 -3.77 15.69
C ARG A 40 -17.07 -2.63 14.71
N CYS A 41 -16.15 -2.81 13.76
CA CYS A 41 -15.88 -1.80 12.73
C CYS A 41 -17.14 -1.46 11.92
N LEU A 42 -17.95 -2.46 11.58
CA LEU A 42 -19.20 -2.28 10.83
C LEU A 42 -20.29 -1.64 11.68
N ASN A 43 -20.52 -2.14 12.89
CA ASN A 43 -21.63 -1.71 13.74
C ASN A 43 -21.40 -0.33 14.38
N GLU A 44 -20.14 -0.03 14.73
CA GLU A 44 -19.76 1.21 15.42
C GLU A 44 -19.16 2.26 14.47
N THR A 45 -19.05 1.95 13.18
CA THR A 45 -18.43 2.81 12.16
C THR A 45 -17.02 3.30 12.59
N LEU A 46 -16.19 2.34 13.06
CA LEU A 46 -14.86 2.66 13.56
C LEU A 46 -13.88 3.01 12.45
N LEU A 47 -14.12 2.51 11.24
CA LEU A 47 -13.34 2.82 10.05
C LEU A 47 -14.19 3.64 9.07
N THR A 48 -13.64 4.74 8.59
CA THR A 48 -14.23 5.58 7.54
C THR A 48 -13.22 5.70 6.40
N PRO A 49 -13.13 4.69 5.52
CA PRO A 49 -12.15 4.66 4.44
C PRO A 49 -12.36 5.80 3.46
N ARG A 50 -11.29 6.52 3.14
CA ARG A 50 -11.28 7.57 2.12
C ARG A 50 -10.00 7.45 1.31
N ALA A 51 -10.09 7.81 0.03
CA ALA A 51 -8.96 7.91 -0.85
C ALA A 51 -9.04 9.20 -1.67
N ALA A 52 -7.88 9.83 -1.86
CA ALA A 52 -7.68 10.89 -2.84
C ALA A 52 -6.56 10.45 -3.77
N TYR A 53 -6.69 10.72 -5.06
CA TYR A 53 -5.63 10.48 -6.02
C TYR A 53 -5.63 11.54 -7.12
N GLY A 54 -4.49 11.70 -7.77
CA GLY A 54 -4.33 12.66 -8.85
C GLY A 54 -3.22 12.25 -9.79
N TYR A 55 -3.19 12.86 -10.95
CA TYR A 55 -2.21 12.65 -12.00
C TYR A 55 -1.42 13.93 -12.20
N PHE A 56 -0.11 13.82 -12.20
CA PHE A 56 0.78 14.97 -12.28
C PHE A 56 1.79 14.79 -13.41
N PRO A 57 2.03 15.79 -14.25
CA PRO A 57 3.15 15.77 -15.18
C PRO A 57 4.46 15.62 -14.41
N ALA A 58 5.31 14.71 -14.83
CA ALA A 58 6.58 14.45 -14.16
C ALA A 58 7.66 14.09 -15.16
N GLY A 59 8.91 14.40 -14.81
CA GLY A 59 10.07 14.03 -15.59
C GLY A 59 11.30 14.00 -14.72
N ARG A 60 12.33 13.29 -15.17
CA ARG A 60 13.56 13.13 -14.40
C ARG A 60 14.62 14.16 -14.79
N GLU A 61 15.44 14.53 -13.83
CA GLU A 61 16.70 15.21 -13.99
C GLU A 61 17.76 14.46 -13.18
N GLY A 62 18.59 13.70 -13.86
CA GLY A 62 19.52 12.79 -13.19
C GLY A 62 18.80 11.70 -12.37
N ASN A 63 19.00 11.70 -11.05
CA ASN A 63 18.32 10.80 -10.12
C ASN A 63 17.10 11.42 -9.43
N SER A 64 16.74 12.64 -9.79
CA SER A 64 15.60 13.36 -9.21
C SER A 64 14.40 13.31 -10.15
N LEU A 65 13.22 13.07 -9.59
CA LEU A 65 11.95 13.17 -10.29
C LEU A 65 11.29 14.49 -9.92
N LYS A 66 11.10 15.35 -10.90
CA LYS A 66 10.40 16.64 -10.75
C LYS A 66 8.94 16.48 -11.13
N VAL A 67 8.06 17.08 -10.34
CA VAL A 67 6.61 17.01 -10.49
C VAL A 67 6.09 18.42 -10.72
N PHE A 68 5.19 18.57 -11.68
CA PHE A 68 4.68 19.86 -12.12
C PHE A 68 3.16 19.95 -11.96
N ASP A 69 2.65 21.17 -11.99
CA ASP A 69 1.23 21.45 -12.18
C ASP A 69 0.77 21.01 -13.57
N ILE A 70 -0.54 20.96 -13.77
CA ILE A 70 -1.14 20.51 -15.03
C ILE A 70 -0.70 21.33 -16.24
N ASN A 71 -0.44 22.63 -16.06
CA ASN A 71 -0.02 23.53 -17.13
C ASN A 71 1.49 23.47 -17.38
N ARG A 72 2.24 22.75 -16.52
CA ARG A 72 3.71 22.66 -16.52
C ARG A 72 4.43 23.99 -16.27
N GLU A 73 3.73 24.94 -15.68
CA GLU A 73 4.27 26.27 -15.39
C GLU A 73 4.98 26.30 -14.04
N GLN A 74 4.50 25.49 -13.08
CA GLN A 74 5.03 25.44 -11.72
C GLN A 74 5.51 24.06 -11.35
N GLN A 75 6.75 23.96 -10.85
CA GLN A 75 7.23 22.77 -10.16
C GLN A 75 6.57 22.68 -8.78
N LEU A 76 5.79 21.61 -8.55
CA LEU A 76 5.08 21.37 -7.30
C LEU A 76 5.96 20.66 -6.26
N GLY A 77 6.91 19.85 -6.73
CA GLY A 77 7.78 19.10 -5.84
C GLY A 77 8.89 18.36 -6.57
N GLN A 78 9.77 17.75 -5.78
CA GLN A 78 10.86 16.93 -6.26
C GLN A 78 11.09 15.75 -5.32
N PHE A 79 11.38 14.59 -5.90
CA PHE A 79 11.79 13.38 -5.17
C PHE A 79 13.21 13.02 -5.59
N ASP A 80 14.15 13.03 -4.65
CA ASP A 80 15.50 12.56 -4.88
C ASP A 80 15.55 11.06 -4.62
N LEU A 81 15.76 10.29 -5.68
CA LEU A 81 15.66 8.83 -5.68
C LEU A 81 17.04 8.22 -5.70
N PRO A 82 17.47 7.54 -4.62
CA PRO A 82 18.81 6.98 -4.56
C PRO A 82 18.99 5.85 -5.58
N ARG A 83 20.11 5.90 -6.31
CA ARG A 83 20.52 4.82 -7.21
C ARG A 83 21.14 3.68 -6.41
N GLN A 84 20.88 2.45 -6.79
CA GLN A 84 21.52 1.28 -6.21
C GLN A 84 23.04 1.39 -6.28
N ARG A 85 23.72 1.01 -5.19
CA ARG A 85 25.20 1.12 -5.09
C ARG A 85 25.93 0.00 -5.83
N SER A 86 25.29 -1.13 -6.07
CA SER A 86 25.87 -2.34 -6.68
C SER A 86 24.90 -2.99 -7.67
N GLY A 87 25.35 -4.00 -8.38
CA GLY A 87 24.58 -4.69 -9.41
C GLY A 87 24.32 -3.80 -10.62
N ASN A 88 23.09 -3.83 -11.14
CA ASN A 88 22.69 -3.08 -12.33
C ASN A 88 22.52 -1.57 -12.09
N ARG A 89 22.70 -1.10 -10.84
CA ARG A 89 22.62 0.30 -10.44
C ARG A 89 21.31 0.98 -10.85
N TYR A 90 20.19 0.28 -10.73
CA TYR A 90 18.87 0.81 -11.03
C TYR A 90 18.51 2.01 -10.13
N CYS A 91 17.77 2.94 -10.72
CA CYS A 91 17.12 4.04 -10.03
C CYS A 91 15.67 4.14 -10.51
N ILE A 92 14.72 4.41 -9.61
CA ILE A 92 13.31 4.57 -9.97
C ILE A 92 13.13 5.71 -10.99
N ALA A 93 13.96 6.76 -10.91
CA ALA A 93 13.91 7.85 -11.88
C ALA A 93 14.15 7.40 -13.33
N ASP A 94 14.86 6.27 -13.56
CA ASP A 94 15.14 5.77 -14.90
C ASP A 94 13.89 5.33 -15.70
N TYR A 95 12.76 5.14 -15.01
CA TYR A 95 11.48 4.82 -15.64
C TYR A 95 10.73 6.05 -16.17
N PHE A 96 11.24 7.26 -15.92
CA PHE A 96 10.64 8.51 -16.36
C PHE A 96 11.47 9.17 -17.46
N MET A 97 10.78 9.90 -18.33
CA MET A 97 11.42 10.68 -19.39
C MET A 97 12.34 11.76 -18.83
N ASP A 98 13.46 11.99 -19.52
CA ASP A 98 14.37 13.08 -19.18
C ASP A 98 13.75 14.45 -19.47
N LEU A 99 13.95 15.38 -18.56
CA LEU A 99 13.63 16.80 -18.74
C LEU A 99 14.68 17.46 -19.63
N THR A 100 14.72 17.09 -20.92
CA THR A 100 15.70 17.64 -21.87
C THR A 100 14.99 18.61 -22.83
N GLY A 101 15.23 19.91 -22.64
CA GLY A 101 14.77 20.98 -23.53
C GLY A 101 13.35 21.49 -23.28
N ASP A 102 13.07 22.67 -23.86
CA ASP A 102 11.77 23.32 -23.79
C ASP A 102 10.73 22.49 -24.58
N GLY A 103 9.63 22.15 -23.91
CA GLY A 103 8.52 21.42 -24.54
C GLY A 103 8.69 19.90 -24.63
N ALA A 104 9.69 19.31 -23.95
CA ALA A 104 9.82 17.87 -23.86
C ALA A 104 8.54 17.21 -23.34
N PRO A 105 8.12 16.05 -23.90
CA PRO A 105 7.00 15.32 -23.34
C PRO A 105 7.33 14.91 -21.93
N LEU A 106 6.34 14.94 -21.02
CA LEU A 106 6.46 14.48 -19.67
C LEU A 106 5.66 13.18 -19.48
N ASP A 107 6.15 12.34 -18.60
CA ASP A 107 5.35 11.24 -18.09
C ASP A 107 4.30 11.72 -17.12
N VAL A 108 3.39 10.83 -16.75
CA VAL A 108 2.37 11.08 -15.75
C VAL A 108 2.68 10.28 -14.50
N LEU A 109 2.84 10.97 -13.38
CA LEU A 109 2.98 10.37 -12.07
C LEU A 109 1.61 10.34 -11.39
N PRO A 110 0.97 9.16 -11.24
CA PRO A 110 -0.17 9.04 -10.37
C PRO A 110 0.28 9.04 -8.91
N MET A 111 -0.37 9.84 -8.09
CA MET A 111 -0.18 9.84 -6.64
C MET A 111 -1.50 9.59 -5.95
N GLN A 112 -1.46 8.87 -4.82
CA GLN A 112 -2.63 8.58 -4.03
C GLN A 112 -2.34 8.75 -2.53
N ALA A 113 -3.38 9.09 -1.79
CA ALA A 113 -3.41 9.06 -0.34
C ALA A 113 -4.66 8.32 0.12
N VAL A 114 -4.51 7.46 1.11
CA VAL A 114 -5.61 6.68 1.69
C VAL A 114 -5.64 6.86 3.21
N THR A 115 -6.82 6.78 3.79
CA THR A 115 -6.99 6.83 5.26
C THR A 115 -8.15 5.94 5.68
N MET A 116 -8.09 5.45 6.91
CA MET A 116 -9.21 4.78 7.60
C MET A 116 -10.00 5.75 8.50
N GLY A 117 -9.66 7.04 8.49
CA GLY A 117 -10.33 8.09 9.22
C GLY A 117 -9.80 8.35 10.63
N GLU A 118 -10.15 9.49 11.17
CA GLU A 118 -9.67 9.95 12.49
C GLU A 118 -10.14 9.06 13.63
N ARG A 119 -11.37 8.50 13.53
CA ARG A 119 -11.91 7.60 14.55
C ARG A 119 -11.07 6.34 14.71
N ALA A 120 -10.53 5.79 13.63
CA ALA A 120 -9.61 4.65 13.69
C ALA A 120 -8.37 4.98 14.54
N SER A 121 -7.78 6.15 14.34
CA SER A 121 -6.62 6.61 15.12
C SER A 121 -6.98 6.86 16.60
N ALA A 122 -8.15 7.44 16.86
CA ALA A 122 -8.61 7.70 18.23
C ALA A 122 -8.83 6.40 18.99
N VAL A 123 -9.55 5.43 18.41
CA VAL A 123 -9.81 4.12 19.04
C VAL A 123 -8.51 3.34 19.29
N ALA A 124 -7.59 3.33 18.33
CA ALA A 124 -6.27 2.71 18.52
C ALA A 124 -5.52 3.35 19.71
N GLN A 125 -5.57 4.68 19.81
CA GLN A 125 -4.92 5.40 20.92
C GLN A 125 -5.60 5.14 22.28
N GLU A 126 -6.92 5.04 22.31
CA GLU A 126 -7.69 4.70 23.53
C GLU A 126 -7.33 3.30 24.04
N LEU A 127 -7.31 2.30 23.15
CA LEU A 127 -6.92 0.93 23.48
C LEU A 127 -5.49 0.86 24.02
N PHE A 128 -4.57 1.58 23.36
CA PHE A 128 -3.17 1.62 23.78
C PHE A 128 -2.99 2.24 25.17
N LYS A 129 -3.68 3.37 25.44
CA LYS A 129 -3.62 4.07 26.74
C LYS A 129 -4.37 3.33 27.85
N GLY A 130 -5.37 2.51 27.50
CA GLY A 130 -6.19 1.74 28.42
C GLY A 130 -5.59 0.38 28.82
N ASP A 131 -4.30 0.16 28.58
CA ASP A 131 -3.59 -1.11 28.81
C ASP A 131 -4.22 -2.33 28.09
N GLN A 132 -5.04 -2.09 27.05
CA GLN A 132 -5.67 -3.12 26.21
C GLN A 132 -4.77 -3.44 25.01
N TYR A 133 -3.52 -3.80 25.27
CA TYR A 133 -2.49 -3.90 24.24
C TYR A 133 -2.80 -4.96 23.17
N SER A 134 -3.39 -6.09 23.55
CA SER A 134 -3.79 -7.12 22.60
C SER A 134 -4.87 -6.61 21.63
N ASP A 135 -5.89 -5.94 22.17
CA ASP A 135 -6.96 -5.33 21.38
C ASP A 135 -6.45 -4.24 20.46
N TYR A 136 -5.52 -3.41 20.98
CA TYR A 136 -4.81 -2.43 20.17
C TYR A 136 -4.11 -3.08 18.97
N LEU A 137 -3.36 -4.17 19.17
CA LEU A 137 -2.64 -4.84 18.08
C LEU A 137 -3.59 -5.40 17.02
N TYR A 138 -4.70 -6.03 17.44
CA TYR A 138 -5.68 -6.58 16.51
C TYR A 138 -6.39 -5.48 15.74
N PHE A 139 -6.89 -4.45 16.42
CA PHE A 139 -7.59 -3.35 15.76
C PHE A 139 -6.68 -2.52 14.86
N HIS A 140 -5.49 -2.15 15.35
CA HIS A 140 -4.51 -1.40 14.56
C HIS A 140 -4.06 -2.20 13.35
N GLY A 141 -3.76 -3.49 13.51
CA GLY A 141 -3.40 -4.38 12.43
C GLY A 141 -4.49 -4.48 11.37
N LEU A 142 -5.76 -4.62 11.78
CA LEU A 142 -6.91 -4.61 10.87
C LEU A 142 -7.01 -3.29 10.11
N ALA A 143 -6.89 -2.15 10.80
CA ALA A 143 -6.97 -0.83 10.18
C ALA A 143 -5.85 -0.61 9.14
N VAL A 144 -4.62 -1.05 9.43
CA VAL A 144 -3.49 -0.99 8.49
C VAL A 144 -3.76 -1.87 7.27
N GLN A 145 -4.19 -3.12 7.45
CA GLN A 145 -4.50 -4.02 6.33
C GLN A 145 -5.65 -3.50 5.46
N MET A 146 -6.64 -2.85 6.05
CA MET A 146 -7.73 -2.20 5.30
C MET A 146 -7.22 -0.98 4.52
N ALA A 147 -6.27 -0.21 5.07
CA ALA A 147 -5.64 0.90 4.33
C ALA A 147 -4.83 0.40 3.14
N GLU A 148 -4.05 -0.68 3.32
CA GLU A 148 -3.30 -1.32 2.23
C GLU A 148 -4.25 -1.84 1.15
N ALA A 149 -5.32 -2.53 1.52
CA ALA A 149 -6.33 -3.03 0.58
C ALA A 149 -7.00 -1.89 -0.20
N LEU A 150 -7.30 -0.77 0.46
CA LEU A 150 -7.84 0.42 -0.20
C LEU A 150 -6.83 1.02 -1.18
N ALA A 151 -5.56 1.11 -0.81
CA ALA A 151 -4.49 1.59 -1.68
C ALA A 151 -4.33 0.71 -2.92
N GLU A 152 -4.36 -0.60 -2.77
CA GLU A 152 -4.32 -1.57 -3.87
C GLU A 152 -5.53 -1.41 -4.80
N TRP A 153 -6.72 -1.25 -4.24
CA TRP A 153 -7.94 -1.04 -5.01
C TRP A 153 -7.88 0.27 -5.83
N VAL A 154 -7.44 1.38 -5.22
CA VAL A 154 -7.24 2.66 -5.91
C VAL A 154 -6.17 2.53 -7.00
N HIS A 155 -5.05 1.85 -6.71
CA HIS A 155 -4.00 1.60 -7.69
C HIS A 155 -4.50 0.78 -8.88
N ALA A 156 -5.31 -0.25 -8.65
CA ALA A 156 -5.93 -1.01 -9.74
C ALA A 156 -6.84 -0.13 -10.59
N ARG A 157 -7.65 0.74 -9.97
CA ARG A 157 -8.49 1.71 -10.66
C ARG A 157 -7.68 2.69 -11.52
N VAL A 158 -6.66 3.31 -10.93
CA VAL A 158 -5.76 4.26 -11.62
C VAL A 158 -5.13 3.65 -12.88
N ARG A 159 -4.74 2.37 -12.84
CA ARG A 159 -4.17 1.68 -14.01
C ARG A 159 -5.16 1.43 -15.15
N HIS A 160 -6.44 1.42 -14.87
CA HIS A 160 -7.50 1.22 -15.86
C HIS A 160 -8.09 2.54 -16.38
N GLU A 161 -7.79 3.67 -15.76
CA GLU A 161 -8.25 4.96 -16.23
C GLU A 161 -7.39 5.42 -17.42
N PRO A 162 -8.01 5.77 -18.57
CA PRO A 162 -7.27 6.33 -19.68
C PRO A 162 -6.78 7.72 -19.30
N VAL A 163 -5.49 7.85 -19.03
CA VAL A 163 -4.87 9.15 -18.71
C VAL A 163 -4.66 9.92 -20.01
N SER A 164 -5.58 10.80 -20.32
CA SER A 164 -5.37 11.84 -21.35
C SER A 164 -4.85 13.09 -20.66
N TYR A 165 -3.82 13.73 -21.21
CA TYR A 165 -3.27 14.99 -20.69
C TYR A 165 -4.31 16.11 -20.54
N THR A 166 -5.49 15.97 -21.14
CA THR A 166 -6.59 16.93 -21.05
C THR A 166 -7.46 16.77 -19.79
N HIS A 167 -7.26 15.71 -18.99
CA HIS A 167 -8.11 15.37 -17.84
C HIS A 167 -7.32 15.16 -16.54
N LEU A 168 -6.15 15.76 -16.40
CA LEU A 168 -5.37 15.70 -15.16
C LEU A 168 -6.08 16.51 -14.06
N ARG A 169 -6.91 15.83 -13.26
CA ARG A 169 -7.59 16.41 -12.08
C ARG A 169 -7.44 15.48 -10.90
N ALA A 170 -7.38 16.05 -9.71
CA ALA A 170 -7.49 15.27 -8.47
C ALA A 170 -8.92 14.72 -8.33
N HIS A 171 -9.04 13.46 -7.99
CA HIS A 171 -10.32 12.79 -7.71
C HIS A 171 -10.38 12.41 -6.24
N GLU A 172 -11.44 12.81 -5.56
CA GLU A 172 -11.77 12.35 -4.22
C GLU A 172 -12.89 11.33 -4.30
N THR A 173 -12.69 10.17 -3.69
CA THR A 173 -13.78 9.20 -3.52
C THR A 173 -14.57 9.59 -2.28
N GLN A 174 -15.81 10.03 -2.48
CA GLN A 174 -16.73 10.22 -1.36
C GLN A 174 -17.22 8.84 -0.87
N PRO A 175 -17.35 8.64 0.45
CA PRO A 175 -17.98 7.42 0.96
C PRO A 175 -19.46 7.44 0.57
N TYR A 176 -19.94 6.30 0.07
CA TYR A 176 -21.37 6.02 -0.09
C TYR A 176 -22.02 5.78 1.26
#